data_e59a1ad2192ed35054979e0dcbb93b96
#
_entry.id   e59a1ad2192ed35054979e0dcbb93b96
#
_cell.length_a   1.000
_cell.length_b   1.000
_cell.length_c   1.000
_cell.angle_alpha   90.00
_cell.angle_beta   90.00
_cell.angle_gamma   90.00
#
_symmetry.space_group_name_H-M   'P 1'
#
loop_
_entity.id
_entity.type
_entity.pdbx_description
1 polymer ?
#
loop_
_entity_poly.entity_id
_entity_poly.type
_entity_poly.pdbx_seq_one_letter_code
_entity_poly.pdbx_strand_id
1 'polypeptide(L)'
;MKIAVCIKQVVTRDWPLRVDDTEHWVRDVDAGFEMNEPDAYALEEALRLKEQSGGEVIACSAGPTRVLQVLREALARGADRAIHLESDSLAAADSLTLAQALAAALRPEEPDLILTGLQSDDQGFGQTGVVMAELLGISHSTIIMEVRLDLNGKGEIRVKRELEGGWFQWVTMATPALLTIQSGINQLRYATLKGIMAAKKKEILKVAIDSSVESTQAISRIYVPEKEKKTRFIEGTPSQAAEELVRVLRDEARVV
;
A
#
# COMPACT_ATOMS: atom_id res chain seq x y z
N MET A 1 4.39 21.96 -4.51
CA MET A 1 4.16 20.64 -5.10
C MET A 1 2.83 20.09 -4.60
N LYS A 2 1.99 19.54 -5.45
CA LYS A 2 0.74 18.87 -5.07
C LYS A 2 0.95 17.36 -5.08
N ILE A 3 0.77 16.70 -3.93
CA ILE A 3 1.01 15.28 -3.76
C ILE A 3 -0.28 14.59 -3.36
N ALA A 4 -0.72 13.61 -4.13
CA ALA A 4 -1.84 12.73 -3.77
C ALA A 4 -1.31 11.44 -3.15
N VAL A 5 -1.95 10.96 -2.08
CA VAL A 5 -1.62 9.69 -1.43
C VAL A 5 -2.85 8.81 -1.42
N CYS A 6 -2.78 7.66 -2.09
CA CYS A 6 -3.84 6.66 -2.02
C CYS A 6 -3.64 5.77 -0.79
N ILE A 7 -4.71 5.62 -0.01
CA ILE A 7 -4.67 4.93 1.28
C ILE A 7 -5.75 3.85 1.28
N LYS A 8 -5.38 2.62 1.60
CA LYS A 8 -6.32 1.51 1.84
C LYS A 8 -6.57 1.34 3.33
N GLN A 9 -7.82 1.04 3.69
CA GLN A 9 -8.17 0.53 5.01
C GLN A 9 -8.16 -0.98 4.99
N VAL A 10 -7.44 -1.60 5.91
CA VAL A 10 -7.32 -3.06 6.06
C VAL A 10 -7.73 -3.50 7.47
N VAL A 11 -8.02 -4.77 7.64
CA VAL A 11 -8.24 -5.38 8.98
C VAL A 11 -6.95 -5.30 9.77
N THR A 12 -7.04 -4.98 11.08
CA THR A 12 -5.86 -4.88 11.94
C THR A 12 -5.09 -6.19 12.01
N ARG A 13 -3.77 -6.11 12.09
CA ARG A 13 -2.86 -7.28 12.12
C ARG A 13 -3.11 -8.23 13.28
N ASP A 14 -3.56 -7.70 14.42
CA ASP A 14 -3.81 -8.49 15.63
C ASP A 14 -5.17 -9.22 15.60
N TRP A 15 -5.98 -8.97 14.56
CA TRP A 15 -7.27 -9.62 14.43
C TRP A 15 -7.11 -11.10 14.04
N PRO A 16 -7.74 -12.04 14.77
CA PRO A 16 -7.69 -13.45 14.43
C PRO A 16 -8.47 -13.73 13.14
N LEU A 17 -7.76 -13.81 12.02
CA LEU A 17 -8.36 -14.04 10.72
C LEU A 17 -9.09 -15.39 10.70
N ARG A 18 -10.35 -15.34 10.26
CA ARG A 18 -11.19 -16.51 10.00
C ARG A 18 -11.84 -16.33 8.65
N VAL A 19 -11.90 -17.38 7.86
CA VAL A 19 -12.63 -17.39 6.59
C VAL A 19 -14.12 -17.23 6.90
N ASP A 20 -14.83 -16.41 6.14
CA ASP A 20 -16.27 -16.25 6.28
C ASP A 20 -17.05 -17.45 5.73
N ASP A 21 -18.35 -17.49 5.94
CA ASP A 21 -19.20 -18.60 5.53
C ASP A 21 -19.33 -18.71 3.99
N THR A 22 -18.95 -17.67 3.24
CA THR A 22 -18.96 -17.64 1.77
C THR A 22 -17.65 -18.16 1.16
N GLU A 23 -16.61 -18.30 1.95
CA GLU A 23 -15.23 -18.63 1.53
C GLU A 23 -14.62 -17.62 0.54
N HIS A 24 -15.23 -16.42 0.39
CA HIS A 24 -14.70 -15.39 -0.51
C HIS A 24 -13.86 -14.35 0.22
N TRP A 25 -14.06 -14.17 1.54
CA TRP A 25 -13.31 -13.22 2.33
C TRP A 25 -13.13 -13.67 3.78
N VAL A 26 -12.44 -12.86 4.56
CA VAL A 26 -12.34 -13.04 6.01
C VAL A 26 -13.57 -12.46 6.71
N ARG A 27 -13.98 -13.07 7.81
CA ARG A 27 -15.04 -12.55 8.67
C ARG A 27 -14.55 -11.28 9.36
N ASP A 28 -15.09 -10.14 8.97
CA ASP A 28 -14.66 -8.80 9.43
C ASP A 28 -15.73 -8.01 10.18
N VAL A 29 -16.89 -8.64 10.50
CA VAL A 29 -18.07 -7.98 11.12
C VAL A 29 -17.71 -7.24 12.42
N ASP A 30 -16.81 -7.82 13.23
CA ASP A 30 -16.39 -7.24 14.51
C ASP A 30 -14.89 -6.85 14.48
N ALA A 31 -14.27 -6.83 13.31
CA ALA A 31 -12.85 -6.55 13.17
C ALA A 31 -12.50 -5.10 13.47
N GLY A 32 -11.33 -4.88 14.04
CA GLY A 32 -10.68 -3.59 14.01
C GLY A 32 -10.14 -3.29 12.61
N PHE A 33 -10.08 -2.02 12.24
CA PHE A 33 -9.53 -1.58 10.97
C PHE A 33 -8.44 -0.54 11.19
N GLU A 34 -7.43 -0.55 10.32
CA GLU A 34 -6.31 0.37 10.35
C GLU A 34 -5.89 0.80 8.95
N MET A 35 -5.04 1.82 8.86
CA MET A 35 -4.39 2.22 7.62
C MET A 35 -3.40 1.13 7.20
N ASN A 36 -3.46 0.70 5.94
CA ASN A 36 -2.46 -0.19 5.37
C ASN A 36 -1.04 0.34 5.64
N GLU A 37 -0.14 -0.50 6.14
CA GLU A 37 1.17 -0.04 6.60
C GLU A 37 2.01 0.60 5.50
N PRO A 38 2.17 0.02 4.30
CA PRO A 38 2.89 0.68 3.22
C PRO A 38 2.31 2.05 2.82
N ASP A 39 0.98 2.22 2.93
CA ASP A 39 0.33 3.51 2.64
C ASP A 39 0.61 4.54 3.75
N ALA A 40 0.81 4.09 4.99
CA ALA A 40 1.24 4.97 6.08
C ALA A 40 2.65 5.53 5.82
N TYR A 41 3.56 4.71 5.27
CA TYR A 41 4.88 5.16 4.81
C TYR A 41 4.79 6.11 3.62
N ALA A 42 3.88 5.84 2.67
CA ALA A 42 3.62 6.74 1.55
C ALA A 42 3.11 8.11 2.02
N LEU A 43 2.17 8.12 2.97
CA LEU A 43 1.69 9.36 3.58
C LEU A 43 2.80 10.15 4.29
N GLU A 44 3.61 9.47 5.09
CA GLU A 44 4.73 10.12 5.77
C GLU A 44 5.71 10.72 4.77
N GLU A 45 6.03 10.00 3.68
CA GLU A 45 6.92 10.51 2.65
C GLU A 45 6.33 11.75 1.96
N ALA A 46 5.05 11.74 1.61
CA ALA A 46 4.36 12.91 1.07
C ALA A 46 4.44 14.12 1.98
N LEU A 47 4.25 13.93 3.29
CA LEU A 47 4.34 15.00 4.28
C LEU A 47 5.76 15.56 4.37
N ARG A 48 6.79 14.70 4.33
CA ARG A 48 8.19 15.11 4.33
C ARG A 48 8.57 15.88 3.06
N LEU A 49 8.12 15.44 1.90
CA LEU A 49 8.33 16.12 0.63
C LEU A 49 7.65 17.50 0.62
N LYS A 50 6.41 17.60 1.15
CA LYS A 50 5.72 18.87 1.35
C LYS A 50 6.48 19.81 2.28
N GLU A 51 7.04 19.32 3.37
CA GLU A 51 7.85 20.11 4.30
C GLU A 51 9.11 20.70 3.66
N GLN A 52 9.68 19.98 2.66
CA GLN A 52 10.85 20.44 1.91
C GLN A 52 10.52 21.45 0.79
N SER A 53 9.42 21.22 0.05
CA SER A 53 9.10 21.97 -1.17
C SER A 53 7.92 22.92 -1.04
N GLY A 54 7.20 22.88 0.07
CA GLY A 54 5.88 23.51 0.18
C GLY A 54 4.81 22.77 -0.63
N GLY A 55 3.58 23.28 -0.59
CA GLY A 55 2.47 22.77 -1.39
C GLY A 55 1.40 22.06 -0.57
N GLU A 56 0.76 21.05 -1.17
CA GLU A 56 -0.43 20.39 -0.63
C GLU A 56 -0.31 18.87 -0.66
N VAL A 57 -0.80 18.19 0.39
CA VAL A 57 -0.97 16.74 0.44
C VAL A 57 -2.46 16.38 0.50
N ILE A 58 -2.92 15.60 -0.47
CA ILE A 58 -4.29 15.12 -0.60
C ILE A 58 -4.32 13.63 -0.27
N ALA A 59 -5.05 13.23 0.78
CA ALA A 59 -5.29 11.82 1.07
C ALA A 59 -6.51 11.33 0.27
N CYS A 60 -6.38 10.24 -0.47
CA CYS A 60 -7.46 9.65 -1.26
C CYS A 60 -7.70 8.21 -0.83
N SER A 61 -8.96 7.82 -0.64
CA SER A 61 -9.30 6.44 -0.33
C SER A 61 -10.66 6.07 -0.94
N ALA A 62 -10.79 4.80 -1.30
CA ALA A 62 -11.99 4.24 -1.90
C ALA A 62 -12.53 3.10 -1.04
N GLY A 63 -13.86 3.03 -0.92
CA GLY A 63 -14.55 1.99 -0.15
C GLY A 63 -15.74 2.50 0.66
N PRO A 64 -16.28 1.68 1.56
CA PRO A 64 -17.44 1.99 2.38
C PRO A 64 -17.19 3.17 3.33
N THR A 65 -18.26 3.66 3.96
CA THR A 65 -18.21 4.80 4.89
C THR A 65 -17.15 4.63 6.00
N ARG A 66 -16.84 3.41 6.44
CA ARG A 66 -15.81 3.15 7.48
C ARG A 66 -14.42 3.67 7.11
N VAL A 67 -14.12 3.81 5.82
CA VAL A 67 -12.84 4.33 5.31
C VAL A 67 -12.55 5.76 5.77
N LEU A 68 -13.59 6.52 6.16
CA LEU A 68 -13.42 7.84 6.77
C LEU A 68 -12.48 7.83 7.99
N GLN A 69 -12.35 6.71 8.68
CA GLN A 69 -11.42 6.55 9.81
C GLN A 69 -9.97 6.82 9.37
N VAL A 70 -9.50 6.12 8.34
CA VAL A 70 -8.10 6.27 7.85
C VAL A 70 -7.88 7.62 7.16
N LEU A 71 -8.90 8.19 6.52
CA LEU A 71 -8.83 9.55 5.99
C LEU A 71 -8.71 10.60 7.10
N ARG A 72 -9.48 10.47 8.19
CA ARG A 72 -9.35 11.35 9.37
C ARG A 72 -8.00 11.19 10.04
N GLU A 73 -7.45 9.98 10.06
CA GLU A 73 -6.10 9.73 10.55
C GLU A 73 -5.04 10.43 9.68
N ALA A 74 -5.13 10.31 8.35
CA ALA A 74 -4.23 11.01 7.43
C ALA A 74 -4.28 12.54 7.62
N LEU A 75 -5.47 13.11 7.76
CA LEU A 75 -5.67 14.52 8.06
C LEU A 75 -5.08 14.94 9.41
N ALA A 76 -5.14 14.07 10.42
CA ALA A 76 -4.58 14.31 11.74
C ALA A 76 -3.04 14.25 11.75
N ARG A 77 -2.43 13.42 10.89
CA ARG A 77 -0.98 13.34 10.68
C ARG A 77 -0.43 14.53 9.89
N GLY A 78 -1.26 15.25 9.09
CA GLY A 78 -0.83 16.48 8.41
C GLY A 78 -1.29 16.66 6.97
N ALA A 79 -2.03 15.72 6.37
CA ALA A 79 -2.66 15.93 5.06
C ALA A 79 -3.60 17.15 5.11
N ASP A 80 -3.69 17.89 4.03
CA ASP A 80 -4.43 19.16 3.98
C ASP A 80 -5.92 18.94 3.81
N ARG A 81 -6.31 18.07 2.90
CA ARG A 81 -7.70 17.66 2.65
C ARG A 81 -7.73 16.19 2.22
N ALA A 82 -8.93 15.65 2.06
CA ALA A 82 -9.10 14.26 1.66
C ALA A 82 -10.18 14.10 0.59
N ILE A 83 -10.08 13.02 -0.18
CA ILE A 83 -11.06 12.58 -1.16
C ILE A 83 -11.53 11.18 -0.78
N HIS A 84 -12.84 10.99 -0.69
CA HIS A 84 -13.47 9.71 -0.41
C HIS A 84 -14.33 9.26 -1.59
N LEU A 85 -13.93 8.18 -2.23
CA LEU A 85 -14.74 7.48 -3.22
C LEU A 85 -15.64 6.49 -2.47
N GLU A 86 -16.83 6.95 -2.08
CA GLU A 86 -17.72 6.18 -1.22
C GLU A 86 -18.53 5.17 -2.04
N SER A 87 -18.21 3.89 -1.88
CA SER A 87 -18.99 2.77 -2.42
C SER A 87 -18.65 1.47 -1.71
N ASP A 88 -19.68 0.72 -1.33
CA ASP A 88 -19.49 -0.63 -0.75
C ASP A 88 -18.92 -1.61 -1.78
N SER A 89 -19.25 -1.45 -3.06
CA SER A 89 -18.75 -2.31 -4.13
C SER A 89 -17.23 -2.26 -4.32
N LEU A 90 -16.61 -1.12 -3.96
CA LEU A 90 -15.15 -0.98 -4.06
C LEU A 90 -14.37 -1.74 -2.98
N ALA A 91 -15.02 -2.21 -1.92
CA ALA A 91 -14.36 -3.01 -0.90
C ALA A 91 -13.86 -4.36 -1.44
N ALA A 92 -14.57 -4.94 -2.41
CA ALA A 92 -14.24 -6.20 -3.05
C ALA A 92 -13.77 -6.05 -4.51
N ALA A 93 -13.55 -4.81 -4.97
CA ALA A 93 -13.14 -4.54 -6.34
C ALA A 93 -11.73 -5.06 -6.64
N ASP A 94 -11.52 -5.49 -7.88
CA ASP A 94 -10.19 -5.85 -8.36
C ASP A 94 -9.29 -4.61 -8.53
N SER A 95 -7.99 -4.87 -8.74
CA SER A 95 -6.99 -3.80 -8.86
C SER A 95 -7.25 -2.86 -10.04
N LEU A 96 -7.81 -3.35 -11.15
CA LEU A 96 -8.12 -2.53 -12.33
C LEU A 96 -9.29 -1.60 -12.03
N THR A 97 -10.39 -2.12 -11.53
CA THR A 97 -11.59 -1.35 -11.16
C THR A 97 -11.24 -0.26 -10.14
N LEU A 98 -10.47 -0.63 -9.11
CA LEU A 98 -10.03 0.33 -8.08
C LEU A 98 -9.12 1.41 -8.68
N ALA A 99 -8.17 1.03 -9.55
CA ALA A 99 -7.27 1.97 -10.21
C ALA A 99 -8.02 2.93 -11.12
N GLN A 100 -9.05 2.47 -11.86
CA GLN A 100 -9.90 3.30 -12.69
C GLN A 100 -10.65 4.36 -11.86
N ALA A 101 -11.25 3.95 -10.75
CA ALA A 101 -11.97 4.86 -9.86
C ALA A 101 -11.04 5.92 -9.25
N LEU A 102 -9.88 5.50 -8.72
CA LEU A 102 -8.88 6.39 -8.13
C LEU A 102 -8.28 7.35 -9.19
N ALA A 103 -7.93 6.85 -10.37
CA ALA A 103 -7.41 7.66 -11.46
C ALA A 103 -8.42 8.72 -11.93
N ALA A 104 -9.70 8.35 -12.06
CA ALA A 104 -10.77 9.29 -12.42
C ALA A 104 -10.93 10.40 -11.38
N ALA A 105 -10.85 10.08 -10.10
CA ALA A 105 -10.96 11.06 -9.01
C ALA A 105 -9.74 11.97 -8.90
N LEU A 106 -8.54 11.47 -9.20
CA LEU A 106 -7.30 12.23 -9.09
C LEU A 106 -6.93 13.01 -10.35
N ARG A 107 -7.46 12.64 -11.52
CA ARG A 107 -7.18 13.36 -12.79
C ARG A 107 -7.49 14.86 -12.74
N PRO A 108 -8.64 15.32 -12.21
CA PRO A 108 -8.93 16.77 -12.13
C PRO A 108 -8.09 17.49 -11.06
N GLU A 109 -7.46 16.76 -10.18
CA GLU A 109 -6.56 17.32 -9.17
C GLU A 109 -5.20 17.70 -9.72
N GLU A 110 -4.78 17.13 -10.84
CA GLU A 110 -3.48 17.37 -11.50
C GLU A 110 -2.30 17.30 -10.49
N PRO A 111 -2.13 16.19 -9.75
CA PRO A 111 -1.04 16.09 -8.79
C PRO A 111 0.32 15.99 -9.51
N ASP A 112 1.35 16.62 -8.93
CA ASP A 112 2.74 16.47 -9.40
C ASP A 112 3.29 15.08 -9.07
N LEU A 113 2.86 14.52 -7.90
CA LEU A 113 3.19 13.16 -7.46
C LEU A 113 1.95 12.45 -6.96
N ILE A 114 1.87 11.16 -7.28
CA ILE A 114 0.94 10.22 -6.65
C ILE A 114 1.78 9.19 -5.90
N LEU A 115 1.52 9.02 -4.60
CA LEU A 115 2.15 7.99 -3.79
C LEU A 115 1.11 6.94 -3.38
N THR A 116 1.49 5.68 -3.47
CA THR A 116 0.74 4.54 -2.94
C THR A 116 1.69 3.68 -2.11
N GLY A 117 1.20 2.84 -1.23
CA GLY A 117 2.00 1.71 -0.76
C GLY A 117 2.32 0.75 -1.91
N LEU A 118 3.37 -0.03 -1.76
CA LEU A 118 3.74 -1.05 -2.73
C LEU A 118 2.61 -2.06 -2.92
N GLN A 119 2.04 -2.53 -1.83
CA GLN A 119 0.97 -3.53 -1.81
C GLN A 119 0.13 -3.39 -0.55
N SER A 120 -1.02 -4.05 -0.51
CA SER A 120 -1.85 -4.09 0.69
C SER A 120 -1.55 -5.32 1.55
N ASP A 121 -1.64 -5.15 2.87
CA ASP A 121 -1.38 -6.21 3.85
C ASP A 121 -2.40 -7.37 3.78
N ASP A 122 -3.56 -7.12 3.16
CA ASP A 122 -4.64 -8.12 3.00
C ASP A 122 -4.53 -8.92 1.69
N GLN A 123 -4.54 -8.26 0.53
CA GLN A 123 -4.56 -8.92 -0.79
C GLN A 123 -3.18 -9.06 -1.42
N GLY A 124 -2.27 -8.11 -1.18
CA GLY A 124 -0.89 -8.18 -1.63
C GLY A 124 -0.66 -8.12 -3.13
N PHE A 125 -1.62 -7.69 -3.94
CA PHE A 125 -1.52 -7.75 -5.41
C PHE A 125 -0.42 -6.82 -5.98
N GLY A 126 -0.12 -5.68 -5.35
CA GLY A 126 0.91 -4.76 -5.80
C GLY A 126 0.66 -4.12 -7.18
N GLN A 127 -0.58 -4.09 -7.64
CA GLN A 127 -0.94 -3.70 -9.01
C GLN A 127 -1.58 -2.32 -9.11
N THR A 128 -2.36 -1.91 -8.12
CA THR A 128 -3.22 -0.70 -8.20
C THR A 128 -2.44 0.55 -8.61
N GLY A 129 -1.28 0.80 -7.99
CA GLY A 129 -0.46 1.97 -8.31
C GLY A 129 0.04 1.96 -9.76
N VAL A 130 0.58 0.85 -10.22
CA VAL A 130 1.11 0.72 -11.59
C VAL A 130 0.01 0.89 -12.63
N VAL A 131 -1.15 0.27 -12.41
CA VAL A 131 -2.31 0.40 -13.30
C VAL A 131 -2.83 1.84 -13.32
N MET A 132 -2.86 2.53 -12.17
CA MET A 132 -3.22 3.96 -12.11
C MET A 132 -2.29 4.82 -12.95
N ALA A 133 -0.97 4.58 -12.88
CA ALA A 133 0.00 5.35 -13.64
C ALA A 133 -0.23 5.21 -15.15
N GLU A 134 -0.48 3.99 -15.63
CA GLU A 134 -0.82 3.72 -17.03
C GLU A 134 -2.11 4.43 -17.45
N LEU A 135 -3.17 4.34 -16.64
CA LEU A 135 -4.46 5.00 -16.91
C LEU A 135 -4.34 6.53 -16.94
N LEU A 136 -3.43 7.11 -16.16
CA LEU A 136 -3.17 8.55 -16.12
C LEU A 136 -2.19 8.99 -17.22
N GLY A 137 -1.45 8.07 -17.83
CA GLY A 137 -0.41 8.37 -18.82
C GLY A 137 0.81 9.04 -18.20
N ILE A 138 1.18 8.69 -16.95
CA ILE A 138 2.31 9.26 -16.21
C ILE A 138 3.39 8.22 -15.93
N SER A 139 4.62 8.70 -15.74
CA SER A 139 5.74 7.84 -15.37
C SER A 139 5.53 7.19 -14.00
N HIS A 140 6.06 5.97 -13.79
CA HIS A 140 6.01 5.32 -12.49
C HIS A 140 7.31 4.61 -12.12
N SER A 141 7.52 4.41 -10.84
CA SER A 141 8.56 3.54 -10.30
C SER A 141 8.08 2.85 -9.03
N THR A 142 8.54 1.62 -8.81
CA THR A 142 8.04 0.74 -7.74
C THR A 142 9.13 0.39 -6.73
N ILE A 143 8.72 -0.04 -5.53
CA ILE A 143 9.59 -0.47 -4.43
C ILE A 143 10.54 0.64 -4.02
N ILE A 144 9.99 1.83 -3.78
CA ILE A 144 10.78 3.04 -3.52
C ILE A 144 11.21 3.11 -2.07
N MET A 145 12.53 3.26 -1.87
CA MET A 145 13.19 3.37 -0.57
C MET A 145 13.77 4.76 -0.29
N GLU A 146 13.78 5.66 -1.27
CA GLU A 146 14.20 7.05 -1.08
C GLU A 146 13.70 7.92 -2.23
N VAL A 147 13.24 9.14 -1.92
CA VAL A 147 12.82 10.15 -2.91
C VAL A 147 13.63 11.42 -2.69
N ARG A 148 14.23 11.94 -3.75
CA ARG A 148 14.94 13.23 -3.76
C ARG A 148 14.31 14.14 -4.78
N LEU A 149 13.90 15.33 -4.34
CA LEU A 149 13.41 16.37 -5.23
C LEU A 149 14.59 17.10 -5.90
N ASP A 150 14.50 17.33 -7.20
CA ASP A 150 15.38 18.32 -7.85
C ASP A 150 14.79 19.72 -7.63
N LEU A 151 15.33 20.42 -6.64
CA LEU A 151 14.92 21.79 -6.31
C LEU A 151 15.41 22.84 -7.34
N ASN A 152 16.12 22.43 -8.39
CA ASN A 152 16.63 23.33 -9.43
C ASN A 152 15.58 23.69 -10.52
N GLY A 153 14.32 23.27 -10.31
CA GLY A 153 13.19 23.71 -11.13
C GLY A 153 13.00 22.96 -12.45
N LYS A 154 13.68 21.83 -12.66
CA LYS A 154 13.50 21.00 -13.88
C LYS A 154 12.26 20.12 -13.88
N GLY A 155 11.50 20.07 -12.76
CA GLY A 155 10.36 19.17 -12.63
C GLY A 155 10.75 17.69 -12.66
N GLU A 156 11.94 17.38 -12.14
CA GLU A 156 12.46 16.01 -12.05
C GLU A 156 12.54 15.57 -10.59
N ILE A 157 12.42 14.27 -10.41
CA ILE A 157 12.69 13.59 -9.14
C ILE A 157 13.71 12.48 -9.34
N ARG A 158 14.48 12.18 -8.31
CA ARG A 158 15.39 11.04 -8.29
C ARG A 158 14.96 10.07 -7.20
N VAL A 159 14.69 8.83 -7.58
CA VAL A 159 14.19 7.80 -6.67
C VAL A 159 15.15 6.64 -6.56
N LYS A 160 15.28 6.07 -5.37
CA LYS A 160 16.04 4.85 -5.10
C LYS A 160 15.04 3.71 -4.93
N ARG A 161 15.09 2.76 -5.85
CA ARG A 161 14.27 1.56 -5.79
C ARG A 161 15.08 0.35 -5.34
N GLU A 162 14.44 -0.52 -4.58
CA GLU A 162 15.02 -1.81 -4.18
C GLU A 162 14.89 -2.82 -5.32
N LEU A 163 15.89 -3.67 -5.46
CA LEU A 163 15.95 -4.78 -6.39
C LEU A 163 16.27 -6.08 -5.63
N GLU A 164 16.15 -7.21 -6.30
CA GLU A 164 16.50 -8.51 -5.73
C GLU A 164 17.98 -8.57 -5.27
N GLY A 165 18.26 -9.43 -4.30
CA GLY A 165 19.61 -9.66 -3.80
C GLY A 165 20.23 -8.50 -3.02
N GLY A 166 19.41 -7.56 -2.52
CA GLY A 166 19.88 -6.40 -1.74
C GLY A 166 20.48 -5.26 -2.59
N TRP A 167 20.29 -5.31 -3.89
CA TRP A 167 20.71 -4.24 -4.78
C TRP A 167 19.71 -3.09 -4.80
N PHE A 168 20.21 -1.90 -5.17
CA PHE A 168 19.40 -0.70 -5.36
C PHE A 168 19.73 -0.04 -6.69
N GLN A 169 18.70 0.58 -7.28
CA GLN A 169 18.85 1.36 -8.49
C GLN A 169 18.36 2.80 -8.25
N TRP A 170 19.15 3.78 -8.72
CA TRP A 170 18.70 5.16 -8.79
C TRP A 170 18.11 5.45 -10.18
N VAL A 171 16.91 6.01 -10.19
CA VAL A 171 16.20 6.40 -11.40
C VAL A 171 15.87 7.88 -11.30
N THR A 172 16.14 8.64 -12.38
CA THR A 172 15.66 10.03 -12.54
C THR A 172 14.46 10.01 -13.46
N MET A 173 13.39 10.69 -13.06
CA MET A 173 12.14 10.71 -13.82
C MET A 173 11.48 12.08 -13.73
N ALA A 174 10.74 12.47 -14.78
CA ALA A 174 9.98 13.71 -14.81
C ALA A 174 8.68 13.56 -14.01
N THR A 175 8.20 14.67 -13.46
CA THR A 175 6.83 14.78 -12.92
C THR A 175 5.87 15.25 -14.03
N PRO A 176 4.57 14.87 -14.01
CA PRO A 176 3.92 14.06 -12.95
C PRO A 176 4.37 12.59 -12.97
N ALA A 177 4.43 12.01 -11.78
CA ALA A 177 4.87 10.62 -11.60
C ALA A 177 4.07 9.91 -10.49
N LEU A 178 4.03 8.57 -10.57
CA LEU A 178 3.49 7.72 -9.50
C LEU A 178 4.59 6.84 -8.92
N LEU A 179 4.66 6.79 -7.58
CA LEU A 179 5.63 5.98 -6.85
C LEU A 179 4.92 4.99 -5.92
N THR A 180 5.32 3.73 -5.95
CA THR A 180 4.87 2.76 -4.94
C THR A 180 5.93 2.63 -3.85
N ILE A 181 5.54 2.97 -2.64
CA ILE A 181 6.45 3.15 -1.49
C ILE A 181 6.62 1.84 -0.73
N GLN A 182 7.86 1.50 -0.45
CA GLN A 182 8.22 0.35 0.38
C GLN A 182 8.21 0.73 1.87
N SER A 183 7.74 -0.18 2.71
CA SER A 183 7.81 -0.04 4.16
C SER A 183 9.25 0.15 4.63
N GLY A 184 9.44 1.06 5.59
CA GLY A 184 10.77 1.37 6.13
C GLY A 184 11.54 2.49 5.41
N ILE A 185 10.97 3.13 4.38
CA ILE A 185 11.57 4.29 3.70
C ILE A 185 11.85 5.45 4.66
N ASN A 186 11.01 5.62 5.68
CA ASN A 186 11.09 6.71 6.66
C ASN A 186 10.66 6.23 8.04
N GLN A 187 10.58 7.14 9.01
CA GLN A 187 10.02 6.90 10.33
C GLN A 187 8.65 7.55 10.43
N LEU A 188 7.63 6.74 10.71
CA LEU A 188 6.24 7.19 10.78
C LEU A 188 6.03 8.18 11.94
N ARG A 189 5.37 9.30 11.65
CA ARG A 189 4.87 10.21 12.69
C ARG A 189 3.52 9.74 13.23
N TYR A 190 3.27 10.06 14.49
CA TYR A 190 1.97 9.89 15.12
C TYR A 190 1.16 11.20 15.07
N ALA A 191 -0.18 11.04 14.99
CA ALA A 191 -1.07 12.19 15.09
C ALA A 191 -0.98 12.82 16.49
N THR A 192 -0.80 14.15 16.55
CA THR A 192 -0.85 14.90 17.79
C THR A 192 -2.29 15.21 18.19
N LEU A 193 -2.55 15.49 19.47
CA LEU A 193 -3.89 15.93 19.91
C LEU A 193 -4.37 17.16 19.14
N LYS A 194 -3.49 18.12 18.86
CA LYS A 194 -3.78 19.30 18.05
C LYS A 194 -4.15 18.89 16.61
N GLY A 195 -3.43 17.94 16.03
CA GLY A 195 -3.71 17.38 14.70
C GLY A 195 -5.07 16.70 14.63
N ILE A 196 -5.40 15.87 15.64
CA ILE A 196 -6.71 15.19 15.73
C ILE A 196 -7.86 16.21 15.81
N MET A 197 -7.72 17.26 16.62
CA MET A 197 -8.72 18.32 16.72
C MET A 197 -8.87 19.11 15.41
N ALA A 198 -7.76 19.41 14.73
CA ALA A 198 -7.77 20.11 13.46
C ALA A 198 -8.39 19.26 12.35
N ALA A 199 -8.10 17.94 12.32
CA ALA A 199 -8.63 17.01 11.33
C ALA A 199 -10.16 16.96 11.29
N LYS A 200 -10.84 17.18 12.43
CA LYS A 200 -12.32 17.24 12.49
C LYS A 200 -12.91 18.34 11.62
N LYS A 201 -12.17 19.43 11.37
CA LYS A 201 -12.61 20.61 10.61
C LYS A 201 -12.14 20.58 9.15
N LYS A 202 -11.18 19.70 8.81
CA LYS A 202 -10.67 19.58 7.45
C LYS A 202 -11.69 18.92 6.53
N GLU A 203 -11.71 19.36 5.28
CA GLU A 203 -12.61 18.87 4.26
C GLU A 203 -12.30 17.42 3.88
N ILE A 204 -13.35 16.63 3.70
CA ILE A 204 -13.33 15.35 2.99
C ILE A 204 -14.34 15.47 1.85
N LEU A 205 -13.82 15.62 0.63
CA LEU A 205 -14.64 15.65 -0.57
C LEU A 205 -15.14 14.24 -0.87
N LYS A 206 -16.46 14.08 -0.94
CA LYS A 206 -17.07 12.84 -1.43
C LYS A 206 -17.23 12.89 -2.93
N VAL A 207 -16.65 11.92 -3.61
CA VAL A 207 -16.75 11.77 -5.07
C VAL A 207 -17.68 10.60 -5.35
N ALA A 208 -18.73 10.86 -6.13
CA ALA A 208 -19.59 9.81 -6.62
C ALA A 208 -18.86 8.95 -7.66
N ILE A 209 -19.05 7.64 -7.57
CA ILE A 209 -18.45 6.68 -8.48
C ILE A 209 -19.52 6.21 -9.45
N ASP A 210 -19.14 6.05 -10.70
CA ASP A 210 -19.98 5.33 -11.65
C ASP A 210 -20.06 3.85 -11.23
N SER A 211 -21.24 3.46 -10.73
CA SER A 211 -21.50 2.10 -10.26
C SER A 211 -21.59 1.06 -11.38
N SER A 212 -21.46 1.49 -12.64
CA SER A 212 -21.50 0.60 -13.81
C SER A 212 -20.17 -0.14 -14.06
N VAL A 213 -19.10 0.23 -13.37
CA VAL A 213 -17.80 -0.45 -13.55
C VAL A 213 -17.80 -1.74 -12.75
N GLU A 214 -17.92 -2.86 -13.45
CA GLU A 214 -17.83 -4.19 -12.86
C GLU A 214 -16.38 -4.69 -12.78
N SER A 215 -16.05 -5.37 -11.68
CA SER A 215 -14.75 -6.04 -11.54
C SER A 215 -14.58 -7.15 -12.58
N THR A 216 -13.41 -7.20 -13.20
CA THR A 216 -13.06 -8.23 -14.18
C THR A 216 -12.48 -9.48 -13.54
N GLN A 217 -12.08 -9.41 -12.28
CA GLN A 217 -11.55 -10.50 -11.48
C GLN A 217 -12.28 -10.57 -10.14
N ALA A 218 -12.48 -11.77 -9.63
CA ALA A 218 -13.04 -12.02 -8.31
C ALA A 218 -12.25 -13.12 -7.59
N ILE A 219 -12.18 -13.02 -6.27
CA ILE A 219 -11.66 -14.11 -5.45
C ILE A 219 -12.66 -15.24 -5.49
N SER A 220 -12.28 -16.38 -6.06
CA SER A 220 -13.14 -17.56 -6.15
C SER A 220 -13.23 -18.30 -4.82
N ARG A 221 -12.13 -18.33 -4.06
CA ARG A 221 -12.07 -18.98 -2.75
C ARG A 221 -10.84 -18.57 -1.98
N ILE A 222 -10.98 -18.39 -0.67
CA ILE A 222 -9.88 -18.34 0.29
C ILE A 222 -10.02 -19.52 1.28
N TYR A 223 -8.90 -20.00 1.79
CA TYR A 223 -8.88 -21.12 2.74
C TYR A 223 -7.66 -21.05 3.64
N VAL A 224 -7.75 -21.70 4.79
CA VAL A 224 -6.59 -21.88 5.66
C VAL A 224 -5.77 -23.06 5.14
N PRO A 225 -4.52 -22.85 4.70
CA PRO A 225 -3.71 -23.94 4.18
C PRO A 225 -3.38 -24.95 5.28
N GLU A 226 -3.60 -26.24 5.00
CA GLU A 226 -3.14 -27.32 5.87
C GLU A 226 -1.61 -27.41 5.77
N LYS A 227 -0.92 -27.06 6.86
CA LYS A 227 0.53 -27.19 6.95
C LYS A 227 0.87 -28.53 7.58
N GLU A 228 1.20 -29.53 6.78
CA GLU A 228 1.88 -30.73 7.28
C GLU A 228 3.33 -30.35 7.68
N LYS A 229 3.58 -30.29 8.99
CA LYS A 229 4.96 -30.18 9.49
C LYS A 229 5.63 -31.55 9.39
N LYS A 230 6.40 -31.78 8.33
CA LYS A 230 7.26 -32.95 8.22
C LYS A 230 8.63 -32.67 8.88
N THR A 231 8.61 -32.42 10.19
CA THR A 231 9.87 -32.24 10.95
C THR A 231 10.52 -33.61 11.17
N ARG A 232 11.73 -33.79 10.67
CA ARG A 232 12.57 -34.94 10.95
C ARG A 232 13.64 -34.55 11.95
N PHE A 233 13.73 -35.26 13.06
CA PHE A 233 14.83 -35.09 14.00
C PHE A 233 15.98 -36.02 13.59
N ILE A 234 17.19 -35.49 13.54
CA ILE A 234 18.40 -36.26 13.27
C ILE A 234 19.04 -36.54 14.61
N GLU A 235 19.10 -37.83 14.96
CA GLU A 235 19.68 -38.31 16.22
C GLU A 235 21.16 -38.70 16.02
N GLY A 236 21.92 -38.72 17.12
CA GLY A 236 23.34 -39.15 17.13
C GLY A 236 24.27 -38.09 17.73
N THR A 237 25.58 -38.35 17.63
CA THR A 237 26.60 -37.38 18.02
C THR A 237 26.56 -36.17 17.06
N PRO A 238 27.11 -35.01 17.46
CA PRO A 238 27.14 -33.84 16.58
C PRO A 238 27.74 -34.10 15.20
N SER A 239 28.79 -34.94 15.13
CA SER A 239 29.42 -35.33 13.86
C SER A 239 28.50 -36.18 12.99
N GLN A 240 27.85 -37.19 13.57
CA GLN A 240 26.88 -38.04 12.87
C GLN A 240 25.66 -37.26 12.40
N ALA A 241 25.16 -36.37 13.24
CA ALA A 241 24.01 -35.51 12.88
C ALA A 241 24.34 -34.55 11.73
N ALA A 242 25.57 -34.00 11.70
CA ALA A 242 26.06 -33.16 10.60
C ALA A 242 26.22 -33.93 9.28
N GLU A 243 26.79 -35.14 9.32
CA GLU A 243 26.91 -36.01 8.14
C GLU A 243 25.52 -36.38 7.57
N GLU A 244 24.60 -36.79 8.42
CA GLU A 244 23.27 -37.15 7.99
C GLU A 244 22.48 -35.93 7.46
N LEU A 245 22.65 -34.74 8.06
CA LEU A 245 22.05 -33.50 7.54
C LEU A 245 22.56 -33.20 6.13
N VAL A 246 23.87 -33.26 5.91
CA VAL A 246 24.45 -33.04 4.59
C VAL A 246 23.93 -34.07 3.58
N ARG A 247 23.84 -35.35 3.96
CA ARG A 247 23.28 -36.42 3.11
C ARG A 247 21.81 -36.10 2.73
N VAL A 248 20.96 -35.72 3.69
CA VAL A 248 19.55 -35.39 3.44
C VAL A 248 19.43 -34.16 2.53
N LEU A 249 20.23 -33.11 2.77
CA LEU A 249 20.19 -31.91 1.95
C LEU A 249 20.64 -32.18 0.50
N ARG A 250 21.62 -33.07 0.31
CA ARG A 250 22.16 -33.44 -1.01
C ARG A 250 21.25 -34.42 -1.74
N ASP A 251 20.88 -35.54 -1.11
CA ASP A 251 20.29 -36.67 -1.79
C ASP A 251 18.75 -36.61 -1.81
N GLU A 252 18.13 -36.08 -0.75
CA GLU A 252 16.69 -36.01 -0.61
C GLU A 252 16.13 -34.63 -0.99
N ALA A 253 16.63 -33.55 -0.41
CA ALA A 253 16.17 -32.19 -0.66
C ALA A 253 16.79 -31.55 -1.91
N ARG A 254 17.96 -32.02 -2.35
CA ARG A 254 18.69 -31.55 -3.56
C ARG A 254 18.92 -30.04 -3.58
N VAL A 255 19.28 -29.45 -2.44
CA VAL A 255 19.51 -28.01 -2.28
C VAL A 255 21.01 -27.65 -2.13
N VAL A 256 21.90 -28.64 -2.07
CA VAL A 256 23.38 -28.52 -2.01
C VAL A 256 24.03 -29.55 -2.91
#